data_30f42c0812a81b8d78d9e7855f6b45f1
#
_entry.id   30f42c0812a81b8d78d9e7855f6b45f1
#
_cell.length_a   1.000
_cell.length_b   1.000
_cell.length_c   1.000
_cell.angle_alpha   90.00
_cell.angle_beta   90.00
_cell.angle_gamma   90.00
#
_symmetry.space_group_name_H-M   'P 1'
#
loop_
_entity.id
_entity.type
_entity.pdbx_description
1 polymer ?
#
loop_
_entity_poly.entity_id
_entity_poly.type
_entity_poly.pdbx_seq_one_letter_code
_entity_poly.pdbx_strand_id
1 'polypeptide(L)'
;TRQATLFPYTTLFRSHLAAIDRQKYIEFARHHFRMAQKDIDEEVVASLYDRFEGITWYLQKILNILFAVTPPGEVCNKEMIEQAIHFILDSYSFTYSELLYQLPEKQKELLIAICKEGKATALTSGKFIHKYSLPSSSSVQSALKGLLEKDFVTKEGAFYMVYDRFFSLWLRRM
;
A
#
# COMPACT_ATOMS: atom_id res chain seq x y z
N THR A 1 -3.05 -31.58 -2.28
CA THR A 1 -3.89 -30.44 -1.91
C THR A 1 -3.15 -29.17 -2.31
N ARG A 2 -3.56 -28.55 -3.44
CA ARG A 2 -2.96 -27.30 -3.92
C ARG A 2 -3.46 -26.18 -3.00
N GLN A 3 -2.53 -25.54 -2.27
CA GLN A 3 -2.81 -24.28 -1.60
C GLN A 3 -3.11 -23.23 -2.68
N ALA A 4 -4.30 -22.66 -2.62
CA ALA A 4 -4.68 -21.54 -3.47
C ALA A 4 -3.82 -20.33 -3.03
N THR A 5 -2.96 -19.84 -3.93
CA THR A 5 -2.28 -18.57 -3.76
C THR A 5 -3.33 -17.45 -3.82
N LEU A 6 -3.31 -16.55 -2.85
CA LEU A 6 -4.27 -15.43 -2.73
C LEU A 6 -4.33 -14.53 -3.98
N PHE A 7 -3.30 -14.60 -4.84
CA PHE A 7 -3.20 -13.83 -6.08
C PHE A 7 -2.68 -14.70 -7.23
N PRO A 8 -3.52 -15.54 -7.87
CA PRO A 8 -3.06 -16.48 -8.91
C PRO A 8 -2.56 -15.82 -10.20
N TYR A 9 -2.64 -14.50 -10.34
CA TYR A 9 -2.31 -13.79 -11.59
C TYR A 9 -1.03 -12.98 -11.56
N THR A 10 -0.30 -12.91 -10.44
CA THR A 10 0.88 -12.04 -10.32
C THR A 10 2.17 -12.60 -10.92
N THR A 11 2.22 -13.90 -11.23
CA THR A 11 3.47 -14.54 -11.68
C THR A 11 3.65 -14.58 -13.20
N LEU A 12 2.59 -14.40 -14.00
CA LEU A 12 2.64 -14.59 -15.46
C LEU A 12 2.73 -13.31 -16.30
N PHE A 13 2.41 -12.14 -15.73
CA PHE A 13 2.45 -10.86 -16.44
C PHE A 13 3.07 -9.76 -15.57
N ARG A 14 4.38 -9.85 -15.30
CA ARG A 14 5.17 -8.66 -14.95
C ARG A 14 5.47 -7.88 -16.23
N SER A 15 4.45 -7.38 -16.88
CA SER A 15 4.65 -6.24 -17.76
C SER A 15 4.93 -5.04 -16.87
N HIS A 16 6.13 -4.48 -16.93
CA HIS A 16 6.40 -3.16 -16.38
C HIS A 16 5.62 -2.14 -17.22
N LEU A 17 4.33 -2.03 -16.94
CA LEU A 17 3.58 -0.87 -17.39
C LEU A 17 4.21 0.32 -16.65
N ALA A 18 4.85 1.20 -17.41
CA ALA A 18 5.32 2.47 -16.86
C ALA A 18 4.15 3.19 -16.19
N ALA A 19 4.42 3.86 -15.07
CA ALA A 19 3.40 4.70 -14.44
C ALA A 19 2.87 5.70 -15.47
N ILE A 20 1.56 5.95 -15.47
CA ILE A 20 0.95 6.99 -16.30
C ILE A 20 1.58 8.32 -15.87
N ASP A 21 1.88 9.18 -16.84
CA ASP A 21 2.40 10.52 -16.56
C ASP A 21 1.51 11.26 -15.56
N ARG A 22 2.14 11.88 -14.56
CA ARG A 22 1.46 12.53 -13.43
C ARG A 22 0.47 13.60 -13.89
N GLN A 23 0.87 14.43 -14.83
CA GLN A 23 0.01 15.52 -15.32
C GLN A 23 -1.18 14.98 -16.11
N LYS A 24 -0.97 13.99 -16.94
CA LYS A 24 -2.05 13.30 -17.66
C LYS A 24 -3.04 12.63 -16.72
N TYR A 25 -2.54 12.08 -15.61
CA TYR A 25 -3.42 11.46 -14.62
C TYR A 25 -4.28 12.50 -13.88
N ILE A 26 -3.71 13.66 -13.56
CA ILE A 26 -4.43 14.80 -12.98
C ILE A 26 -5.54 15.27 -13.92
N GLU A 27 -5.22 15.49 -15.18
CA GLU A 27 -6.17 15.91 -16.21
C GLU A 27 -7.31 14.89 -16.38
N PHE A 28 -6.97 13.61 -16.42
CA PHE A 28 -7.94 12.51 -16.48
C PHE A 28 -8.90 12.53 -15.28
N ALA A 29 -8.40 12.62 -14.07
CA ALA A 29 -9.24 12.64 -12.86
C ALA A 29 -10.18 13.85 -12.86
N ARG A 30 -9.66 15.04 -13.11
CA ARG A 30 -10.47 16.28 -13.17
C ARG A 30 -11.53 16.23 -14.27
N HIS A 31 -11.18 15.70 -15.44
CA HIS A 31 -12.14 15.51 -16.53
C HIS A 31 -13.36 14.68 -16.08
N HIS A 32 -13.12 13.53 -15.42
CA HIS A 32 -14.21 12.67 -14.96
C HIS A 32 -15.08 13.34 -13.86
N PHE A 33 -14.48 14.08 -12.95
CA PHE A 33 -15.24 14.85 -11.95
C PHE A 33 -16.14 15.90 -12.62
N ARG A 34 -15.61 16.65 -13.57
CA ARG A 34 -16.36 17.70 -14.28
C ARG A 34 -17.51 17.16 -15.12
N MET A 35 -17.36 15.99 -15.74
CA MET A 35 -18.45 15.33 -16.46
C MET A 35 -19.66 15.02 -15.55
N ALA A 36 -19.45 14.88 -14.24
CA ALA A 36 -20.49 14.67 -13.25
C ALA A 36 -20.89 15.97 -12.50
N GLN A 37 -20.55 17.13 -13.06
CA GLN A 37 -20.80 18.45 -12.43
C GLN A 37 -20.13 18.62 -11.05
N LYS A 38 -18.99 17.97 -10.84
CA LYS A 38 -18.12 18.07 -9.64
C LYS A 38 -16.77 18.63 -10.09
N ASP A 39 -15.93 19.04 -9.14
CA ASP A 39 -14.50 19.27 -9.44
C ASP A 39 -13.64 18.63 -8.36
N ILE A 40 -12.35 18.55 -8.62
CA ILE A 40 -11.33 18.07 -7.67
C ILE A 40 -10.11 18.96 -7.80
N ASP A 41 -9.57 19.40 -6.67
CA ASP A 41 -8.34 20.18 -6.65
C ASP A 41 -7.17 19.39 -7.25
N GLU A 42 -6.38 20.05 -8.08
CA GLU A 42 -5.20 19.45 -8.70
C GLU A 42 -4.24 18.89 -7.65
N GLU A 43 -4.04 19.61 -6.54
CA GLU A 43 -3.20 19.17 -5.43
C GLU A 43 -3.68 17.86 -4.78
N VAL A 44 -4.98 17.58 -4.77
CA VAL A 44 -5.55 16.32 -4.27
C VAL A 44 -5.03 15.15 -5.10
N VAL A 45 -5.20 15.23 -6.43
CA VAL A 45 -4.76 14.17 -7.34
C VAL A 45 -3.24 14.05 -7.32
N ALA A 46 -2.54 15.18 -7.32
CA ALA A 46 -1.09 15.25 -7.27
C ALA A 46 -0.52 14.59 -6.02
N SER A 47 -1.06 14.90 -4.84
CA SER A 47 -0.59 14.34 -3.57
C SER A 47 -0.89 12.84 -3.46
N LEU A 48 -2.02 12.39 -3.97
CA LEU A 48 -2.34 10.96 -4.07
C LEU A 48 -1.37 10.24 -5.00
N TYR A 49 -1.11 10.82 -6.18
CA TYR A 49 -0.17 10.26 -7.14
C TYR A 49 1.22 10.06 -6.52
N ASP A 50 1.73 11.09 -5.85
CA ASP A 50 3.05 11.06 -5.21
C ASP A 50 3.06 10.06 -4.02
N ARG A 51 2.01 10.03 -3.19
CA ARG A 51 1.90 9.11 -2.03
C ARG A 51 1.86 7.63 -2.42
N PHE A 52 1.22 7.31 -3.56
CA PHE A 52 1.07 5.94 -4.06
C PHE A 52 1.95 5.62 -5.27
N GLU A 53 2.97 6.47 -5.54
CA GLU A 53 3.99 6.25 -6.56
C GLU A 53 3.41 5.98 -7.96
N GLY A 54 2.27 6.62 -8.30
CA GLY A 54 1.58 6.48 -9.57
C GLY A 54 0.90 5.12 -9.81
N ILE A 55 0.81 4.26 -8.80
CA ILE A 55 0.15 2.95 -8.93
C ILE A 55 -1.36 3.15 -9.05
N THR A 56 -1.86 3.02 -10.28
CA THR A 56 -3.23 3.37 -10.67
C THR A 56 -4.32 2.67 -9.86
N TRP A 57 -4.09 1.44 -9.41
CA TRP A 57 -5.07 0.70 -8.61
C TRP A 57 -5.42 1.41 -7.30
N TYR A 58 -4.41 1.88 -6.55
CA TYR A 58 -4.62 2.63 -5.30
C TYR A 58 -5.28 3.98 -5.57
N LEU A 59 -4.82 4.67 -6.61
CA LEU A 59 -5.34 5.97 -7.01
C LEU A 59 -6.83 5.89 -7.36
N GLN A 60 -7.20 4.93 -8.22
CA GLN A 60 -8.60 4.73 -8.61
C GLN A 60 -9.48 4.35 -7.44
N LYS A 61 -8.98 3.50 -6.52
CA LYS A 61 -9.75 3.10 -5.33
C LYS A 61 -10.11 4.31 -4.47
N ILE A 62 -9.15 5.21 -4.22
CA ILE A 62 -9.38 6.42 -3.42
C ILE A 62 -10.23 7.43 -4.20
N LEU A 63 -9.91 7.70 -5.47
CA LEU A 63 -10.64 8.64 -6.31
C LEU A 63 -12.10 8.24 -6.50
N ASN A 64 -12.42 6.95 -6.57
CA ASN A 64 -13.81 6.48 -6.63
C ASN A 64 -14.60 6.84 -5.36
N ILE A 65 -13.99 6.75 -4.18
CA ILE A 65 -14.63 7.17 -2.93
C ILE A 65 -14.80 8.69 -2.91
N LEU A 66 -13.73 9.43 -3.22
CA LEU A 66 -13.78 10.90 -3.29
C LEU A 66 -14.87 11.37 -4.27
N PHE A 67 -14.95 10.73 -5.43
CA PHE A 67 -15.99 11.00 -6.42
C PHE A 67 -17.39 10.73 -5.86
N ALA A 68 -17.58 9.62 -5.15
CA ALA A 68 -18.89 9.25 -4.58
C ALA A 68 -19.34 10.21 -3.48
N VAL A 69 -18.41 10.68 -2.64
CA VAL A 69 -18.73 11.54 -1.49
C VAL A 69 -18.77 13.03 -1.83
N THR A 70 -18.24 13.45 -2.97
CA THR A 70 -18.31 14.84 -3.43
C THR A 70 -19.66 15.10 -4.11
N PRO A 71 -20.53 16.00 -3.61
CA PRO A 71 -21.81 16.34 -4.26
C PRO A 71 -21.60 17.07 -5.60
N PRO A 72 -22.61 17.03 -6.50
CA PRO A 72 -22.60 17.89 -7.68
C PRO A 72 -22.56 19.39 -7.28
N GLY A 73 -21.77 20.16 -7.98
CA GLY A 73 -21.53 21.58 -7.69
C GLY A 73 -20.44 21.85 -6.67
N GLU A 74 -19.86 20.82 -6.06
CA GLU A 74 -18.80 20.95 -5.05
C GLU A 74 -17.43 20.53 -5.58
N VAL A 75 -16.38 20.96 -4.85
CA VAL A 75 -14.99 20.68 -5.14
C VAL A 75 -14.40 19.74 -4.07
N CYS A 76 -13.88 18.61 -4.50
CA CYS A 76 -13.13 17.71 -3.62
C CYS A 76 -11.81 18.35 -3.22
N ASN A 77 -11.60 18.52 -1.93
CA ASN A 77 -10.41 19.13 -1.34
C ASN A 77 -9.51 18.11 -0.61
N LYS A 78 -8.36 18.58 -0.15
CA LYS A 78 -7.32 17.74 0.45
C LYS A 78 -7.74 17.08 1.77
N GLU A 79 -8.63 17.68 2.53
CA GLU A 79 -9.11 17.16 3.82
C GLU A 79 -9.90 15.86 3.66
N MET A 80 -10.54 15.68 2.51
CA MET A 80 -11.32 14.47 2.19
C MET A 80 -10.45 13.24 1.94
N ILE A 81 -9.16 13.40 1.62
CA ILE A 81 -8.25 12.27 1.32
C ILE A 81 -8.14 11.31 2.51
N GLU A 82 -7.86 11.85 3.71
CA GLU A 82 -7.65 10.99 4.89
C GLU A 82 -8.95 10.28 5.28
N GLN A 83 -10.11 10.93 5.11
CA GLN A 83 -11.41 10.29 5.34
C GLN A 83 -11.64 9.12 4.38
N ALA A 84 -11.33 9.30 3.09
CA ALA A 84 -11.44 8.23 2.09
C ALA A 84 -10.48 7.07 2.39
N ILE A 85 -9.24 7.36 2.78
CA ILE A 85 -8.27 6.32 3.17
C ILE A 85 -8.75 5.62 4.43
N HIS A 86 -9.24 6.33 5.45
CA HIS A 86 -9.80 5.75 6.65
C HIS A 86 -10.94 4.78 6.34
N PHE A 87 -11.87 5.19 5.51
CA PHE A 87 -12.96 4.34 5.07
C PHE A 87 -12.48 3.04 4.40
N ILE A 88 -11.46 3.13 3.53
CA ILE A 88 -10.87 1.95 2.90
C ILE A 88 -10.27 1.03 3.95
N LEU A 89 -9.41 1.57 4.84
CA LEU A 89 -8.71 0.75 5.83
C LEU A 89 -9.68 0.08 6.83
N ASP A 90 -10.74 0.75 7.21
CA ASP A 90 -11.76 0.21 8.09
C ASP A 90 -12.55 -0.91 7.39
N SER A 91 -12.87 -0.74 6.11
CA SER A 91 -13.55 -1.78 5.31
C SER A 91 -12.72 -3.06 5.12
N TYR A 92 -11.38 -2.95 5.12
CA TYR A 92 -10.47 -4.09 5.02
C TYR A 92 -9.93 -4.60 6.37
N SER A 93 -10.28 -3.95 7.49
CA SER A 93 -9.67 -4.21 8.79
C SER A 93 -9.79 -5.68 9.23
N PHE A 94 -10.95 -6.29 9.03
CA PHE A 94 -11.15 -7.72 9.34
C PHE A 94 -10.22 -8.60 8.50
N THR A 95 -10.18 -8.39 7.19
CA THR A 95 -9.34 -9.17 6.26
C THR A 95 -7.85 -9.01 6.60
N TYR A 96 -7.41 -7.79 6.91
CA TYR A 96 -6.02 -7.52 7.30
C TYR A 96 -5.66 -8.15 8.64
N SER A 97 -6.58 -8.16 9.61
CA SER A 97 -6.40 -8.84 10.88
C SER A 97 -6.21 -10.34 10.68
N GLU A 98 -7.03 -10.97 9.85
CA GLU A 98 -6.94 -12.41 9.53
C GLU A 98 -5.60 -12.73 8.82
N LEU A 99 -5.19 -11.91 7.85
CA LEU A 99 -3.90 -12.08 7.18
C LEU A 99 -2.72 -12.00 8.16
N LEU A 100 -2.75 -11.02 9.06
CA LEU A 100 -1.72 -10.86 10.08
C LEU A 100 -1.72 -12.05 11.07
N TYR A 101 -2.92 -12.52 11.48
CA TYR A 101 -3.06 -13.64 12.41
C TYR A 101 -2.46 -14.95 11.88
N GLN A 102 -2.56 -15.20 10.57
CA GLN A 102 -2.02 -16.39 9.92
C GLN A 102 -0.49 -16.43 9.83
N LEU A 103 0.19 -15.30 10.10
CA LEU A 103 1.65 -15.27 10.06
C LEU A 103 2.26 -15.83 11.36
N PRO A 104 3.37 -16.62 11.25
CA PRO A 104 4.19 -16.96 12.41
C PRO A 104 4.72 -15.69 13.09
N GLU A 105 4.90 -15.74 14.42
CA GLU A 105 5.24 -14.56 15.23
C GLU A 105 6.47 -13.81 14.71
N LYS A 106 7.55 -14.53 14.39
CA LYS A 106 8.77 -13.91 13.84
C LYS A 106 8.57 -13.21 12.48
N GLN A 107 7.60 -13.67 11.68
CA GLN A 107 7.22 -13.00 10.43
C GLN A 107 6.41 -11.73 10.72
N LYS A 108 5.51 -11.75 11.71
CA LYS A 108 4.75 -10.55 12.14
C LYS A 108 5.71 -9.47 12.67
N GLU A 109 6.61 -9.82 13.58
CA GLU A 109 7.60 -8.90 14.13
C GLU A 109 8.43 -8.23 13.04
N LEU A 110 8.94 -9.01 12.09
CA LEU A 110 9.72 -8.49 10.97
C LEU A 110 8.87 -7.63 10.03
N LEU A 111 7.64 -8.04 9.73
CA LEU A 111 6.73 -7.29 8.87
C LEU A 111 6.41 -5.92 9.46
N ILE A 112 6.13 -5.85 10.77
CA ILE A 112 5.89 -4.61 11.50
C ILE A 112 7.15 -3.72 11.49
N ALA A 113 8.34 -4.30 11.69
CA ALA A 113 9.60 -3.57 11.62
C ALA A 113 9.83 -2.94 10.23
N ILE A 114 9.61 -3.72 9.15
CA ILE A 114 9.70 -3.23 7.76
C ILE A 114 8.66 -2.13 7.51
N CYS A 115 7.44 -2.30 8.00
CA CYS A 115 6.37 -1.31 7.87
C CYS A 115 6.74 0.02 8.53
N LYS A 116 7.33 0.01 9.74
CA LYS A 116 7.76 1.20 10.47
C LYS A 116 8.89 1.96 9.75
N GLU A 117 9.80 1.25 9.09
CA GLU A 117 10.86 1.87 8.26
C GLU A 117 10.32 2.47 6.95
N GLY A 118 9.27 1.89 6.40
CA GLY A 118 8.76 2.23 5.07
C GLY A 118 9.61 1.61 3.94
N LYS A 119 10.83 2.10 3.73
CA LYS A 119 11.85 1.53 2.82
C LYS A 119 13.00 1.00 3.66
N ALA A 120 12.90 -0.26 4.08
CA ALA A 120 13.86 -0.89 4.97
C ALA A 120 15.07 -1.45 4.21
N THR A 121 16.26 -1.33 4.78
CA THR A 121 17.50 -1.89 4.23
C THR A 121 18.26 -2.65 5.31
N ALA A 122 19.21 -3.49 4.90
CA ALA A 122 20.12 -4.20 5.81
C ALA A 122 19.42 -4.88 7.01
N LEU A 123 18.30 -5.56 6.74
CA LEU A 123 17.41 -6.15 7.76
C LEU A 123 18.13 -7.10 8.72
N THR A 124 19.22 -7.73 8.29
CA THR A 124 20.03 -8.67 9.10
C THR A 124 21.16 -7.98 9.87
N SER A 125 21.30 -6.65 9.75
CA SER A 125 22.33 -5.90 10.49
C SER A 125 22.01 -5.86 11.98
N GLY A 126 23.08 -5.83 12.81
CA GLY A 126 22.92 -5.69 14.26
C GLY A 126 22.14 -4.44 14.65
N LYS A 127 22.31 -3.33 13.91
CA LYS A 127 21.58 -2.08 14.13
C LYS A 127 20.07 -2.25 13.95
N PHE A 128 19.63 -2.91 12.86
CA PHE A 128 18.21 -3.13 12.59
C PHE A 128 17.60 -4.11 13.60
N ILE A 129 18.29 -5.23 13.86
CA ILE A 129 17.88 -6.24 14.84
C ILE A 129 17.69 -5.63 16.23
N HIS A 130 18.66 -4.84 16.69
CA HIS A 130 18.59 -4.18 18.00
C HIS A 130 17.46 -3.12 18.05
N LYS A 131 17.31 -2.31 16.99
CA LYS A 131 16.27 -1.26 16.91
C LYS A 131 14.85 -1.82 17.08
N TYR A 132 14.60 -3.00 16.54
CA TYR A 132 13.27 -3.64 16.55
C TYR A 132 13.17 -4.85 17.48
N SER A 133 14.18 -5.08 18.33
CA SER A 133 14.25 -6.21 19.28
C SER A 133 14.00 -7.55 18.62
N LEU A 134 14.51 -7.74 17.40
CA LEU A 134 14.36 -8.98 16.65
C LEU A 134 15.32 -10.06 17.18
N PRO A 135 15.01 -11.38 17.03
CA PRO A 135 15.78 -12.43 17.70
C PRO A 135 17.24 -12.55 17.23
N SER A 136 17.47 -12.85 15.97
CA SER A 136 18.82 -13.04 15.40
C SER A 136 18.83 -12.83 13.90
N SER A 137 20.01 -12.60 13.32
CA SER A 137 20.18 -12.43 11.87
C SER A 137 19.65 -13.64 11.07
N SER A 138 19.91 -14.86 11.50
CA SER A 138 19.39 -16.07 10.86
C SER A 138 17.88 -16.19 10.95
N SER A 139 17.30 -15.83 12.09
CA SER A 139 15.85 -15.80 12.30
C SER A 139 15.18 -14.76 11.39
N VAL A 140 15.75 -13.55 11.29
CA VAL A 140 15.28 -12.49 10.40
C VAL A 140 15.35 -12.95 8.94
N GLN A 141 16.44 -13.62 8.53
CA GLN A 141 16.60 -14.12 7.17
C GLN A 141 15.54 -15.17 6.81
N SER A 142 15.26 -16.10 7.73
CA SER A 142 14.21 -17.12 7.55
C SER A 142 12.82 -16.49 7.48
N ALA A 143 12.52 -15.54 8.37
CA ALA A 143 11.25 -14.81 8.36
C ALA A 143 11.06 -13.99 7.08
N LEU A 144 12.11 -13.30 6.62
CA LEU A 144 12.09 -12.52 5.37
C LEU A 144 11.80 -13.41 4.16
N LYS A 145 12.43 -14.59 4.08
CA LYS A 145 12.16 -15.54 3.01
C LYS A 145 10.66 -15.90 2.97
N GLY A 146 10.07 -16.24 4.11
CA GLY A 146 8.65 -16.57 4.18
C GLY A 146 7.71 -15.40 3.86
N LEU A 147 8.09 -14.17 4.20
CA LEU A 147 7.31 -12.96 3.85
C LEU A 147 7.38 -12.65 2.35
N LEU A 148 8.53 -12.86 1.71
CA LEU A 148 8.70 -12.71 0.26
C LEU A 148 7.94 -13.79 -0.52
N GLU A 149 8.00 -15.04 -0.09
CA GLU A 149 7.28 -16.16 -0.71
C GLU A 149 5.75 -16.03 -0.64
N LYS A 150 5.26 -15.31 0.37
CA LYS A 150 3.83 -15.06 0.58
C LYS A 150 3.36 -13.70 0.05
N ASP A 151 4.22 -12.95 -0.63
CA ASP A 151 3.95 -11.60 -1.15
C ASP A 151 3.52 -10.56 -0.08
N PHE A 152 3.90 -10.74 1.20
CA PHE A 152 3.72 -9.70 2.22
C PHE A 152 4.74 -8.57 2.10
N VAL A 153 5.93 -8.91 1.63
CA VAL A 153 7.05 -7.99 1.43
C VAL A 153 7.53 -8.07 -0.01
N THR A 154 7.83 -6.95 -0.60
CA THR A 154 8.52 -6.85 -1.89
C THR A 154 9.92 -6.29 -1.72
N LYS A 155 10.80 -6.62 -2.67
CA LYS A 155 12.15 -6.08 -2.76
C LYS A 155 12.31 -5.25 -4.01
N GLU A 156 12.66 -3.98 -3.86
CA GLU A 156 12.96 -3.06 -4.95
C GLU A 156 14.39 -2.53 -4.78
N GLY A 157 15.29 -3.02 -5.63
CA GLY A 157 16.71 -2.73 -5.49
C GLY A 157 17.25 -3.17 -4.13
N ALA A 158 17.70 -2.23 -3.29
CA ALA A 158 18.20 -2.47 -1.93
C ALA A 158 17.12 -2.40 -0.85
N PHE A 159 15.88 -2.01 -1.19
CA PHE A 159 14.82 -1.74 -0.24
C PHE A 159 13.83 -2.90 -0.13
N TYR A 160 13.38 -3.14 1.10
CA TYR A 160 12.26 -4.03 1.41
C TYR A 160 11.09 -3.19 1.91
N MET A 161 9.88 -3.49 1.41
CA MET A 161 8.66 -2.75 1.73
C MET A 161 7.50 -3.72 1.86
N VAL A 162 6.48 -3.34 2.62
CA VAL A 162 5.20 -4.06 2.61
C VAL A 162 4.60 -3.95 1.20
N TYR A 163 4.21 -5.07 0.61
CA TYR A 163 3.74 -5.13 -0.77
C TYR A 163 2.45 -4.34 -0.98
N ASP A 164 1.43 -4.58 -0.16
CA ASP A 164 0.17 -3.84 -0.21
C ASP A 164 0.28 -2.54 0.58
N ARG A 165 0.11 -1.40 -0.11
CA ARG A 165 0.22 -0.05 0.49
C ARG A 165 -0.90 0.23 1.49
N PHE A 166 -2.14 -0.26 1.26
CA PHE A 166 -3.22 -0.10 2.22
C PHE A 166 -2.99 -0.97 3.47
N PHE A 167 -2.51 -2.20 3.29
CA PHE A 167 -2.11 -3.03 4.43
C PHE A 167 -0.99 -2.37 5.24
N SER A 168 0.01 -1.77 4.58
CA SER A 168 1.05 -0.99 5.24
C SER A 168 0.48 0.19 6.06
N LEU A 169 -0.47 0.93 5.49
CA LEU A 169 -1.13 2.03 6.21
C LEU A 169 -1.96 1.53 7.39
N TRP A 170 -2.62 0.38 7.25
CA TRP A 170 -3.37 -0.24 8.34
C TRP A 170 -2.46 -0.71 9.47
N LEU A 171 -1.33 -1.37 9.16
CA LEU A 171 -0.34 -1.79 10.16
C LEU A 171 0.25 -0.62 10.96
N ARG A 172 0.37 0.56 10.36
CA ARG A 172 0.88 1.77 11.05
C ARG A 172 -0.10 2.36 12.06
N ARG A 173 -1.38 1.98 12.01
CA ARG A 173 -2.40 2.41 12.97
C ARG A 173 -2.40 1.56 14.25
N MET A 174 -1.78 0.37 14.21
CA MET A 174 -1.63 -0.51 15.36
C MET A 174 -0.50 -0.01 16.29
#